data_34ada034c51baa5e4bfe5a02d52aa75f
#
_entry.id   34ada034c51baa5e4bfe5a02d52aa75f
#
_cell.length_a   1.000
_cell.length_b   1.000
_cell.length_c   1.000
_cell.angle_alpha   90.00
_cell.angle_beta   90.00
_cell.angle_gamma   90.00
#
_symmetry.space_group_name_H-M   'P 1'
#
loop_
_entity.id
_entity.type
_entity.pdbx_description
1 polymer ?
#
loop_
_entity_poly.entity_id
_entity_poly.type
_entity_poly.pdbx_seq_one_letter_code
_entity_poly.pdbx_strand_id
1 'polypeptide(L)'
;GGLALSLAVLAWKEGVRRPDKLVLLSPSLDTEFMDGNLANHMLDRKKEVRKYYYRLGIKEFLSRYWIQDLYHQNEYTCPIYADLTDICDEIAIFTVENDLLNSYARLLYDKLKKEQIRIHYFEYFGMPHDYIEHQHVPECRMIINRISDSIKDEAKLVNPEIKRAVWARSMVAERYPKLFQDDESIKIAAKLNVSHKDFNAMYQEYDRLVKIGRIVEIDKRVKQFIMRYADGVIVNVGAELDTMFSRMDNGRIRWYNVDMPETMELRRKMVESRDREQNIGKSILDFSWLDSVKKKPGEAILFVCCDVTKYFTDKKLQAFLNAIWERFPGAEVLFDVKNSVGRK
;
A
#
# COMPACT_ATOMS: atom_id res chain seq x y z
N GLY A 1 -7.83 8.54 -16.19
CA GLY A 1 -7.66 7.08 -16.03
C GLY A 1 -8.66 6.32 -16.91
N GLY A 2 -9.98 6.51 -16.73
CA GLY A 2 -11.01 5.76 -17.46
C GLY A 2 -10.90 5.88 -18.97
N LEU A 3 -10.78 7.09 -19.51
CA LEU A 3 -10.62 7.32 -20.96
C LEU A 3 -9.41 6.58 -21.56
N ALA A 4 -8.29 6.52 -20.84
CA ALA A 4 -7.11 5.82 -21.29
C ALA A 4 -7.37 4.31 -21.43
N LEU A 5 -8.12 3.72 -20.48
CA LEU A 5 -8.52 2.32 -20.55
C LEU A 5 -9.49 2.07 -21.70
N SER A 6 -10.50 2.95 -21.89
CA SER A 6 -11.45 2.87 -23.01
C SER A 6 -10.75 2.94 -24.37
N LEU A 7 -9.77 3.84 -24.50
CA LEU A 7 -8.97 3.95 -25.74
C LEU A 7 -8.12 2.70 -26.00
N ALA A 8 -7.59 2.06 -24.96
CA ALA A 8 -6.84 0.81 -25.12
C ALA A 8 -7.75 -0.34 -25.58
N VAL A 9 -8.97 -0.43 -25.04
CA VAL A 9 -10.00 -1.40 -25.48
C VAL A 9 -10.37 -1.16 -26.95
N LEU A 10 -10.58 0.10 -27.33
CA LEU A 10 -10.88 0.47 -28.71
C LEU A 10 -9.72 0.11 -29.64
N ALA A 11 -8.49 0.47 -29.30
CA ALA A 11 -7.31 0.18 -30.11
C ALA A 11 -7.14 -1.33 -30.34
N TRP A 12 -7.34 -2.14 -29.31
CA TRP A 12 -7.30 -3.59 -29.43
C TRP A 12 -8.36 -4.15 -30.37
N LYS A 13 -9.60 -3.67 -30.26
CA LYS A 13 -10.72 -4.12 -31.09
C LYS A 13 -10.61 -3.70 -32.56
N GLU A 14 -10.11 -2.51 -32.80
CA GLU A 14 -9.90 -1.98 -34.16
C GLU A 14 -8.60 -2.51 -34.78
N GLY A 15 -7.86 -3.39 -34.13
CA GLY A 15 -6.58 -3.91 -34.62
C GLY A 15 -5.50 -2.84 -34.78
N VAL A 16 -5.63 -1.72 -34.05
CA VAL A 16 -4.62 -0.66 -34.00
C VAL A 16 -3.53 -1.05 -32.98
N ARG A 17 -2.33 -0.49 -33.15
CA ARG A 17 -1.25 -0.73 -32.18
C ARG A 17 -1.73 -0.46 -30.76
N ARG A 18 -1.72 -1.48 -29.90
CA ARG A 18 -2.01 -1.36 -28.48
C ARG A 18 -0.87 -0.65 -27.72
N PRO A 19 -1.15 0.01 -26.60
CA PRO A 19 -0.12 0.56 -25.76
C PRO A 19 0.71 -0.56 -25.11
N ASP A 20 2.01 -0.33 -24.93
CA ASP A 20 2.86 -1.26 -24.20
C ASP A 20 2.53 -1.20 -22.70
N LYS A 21 2.15 -0.01 -22.19
CA LYS A 21 1.82 0.25 -20.79
C LYS A 21 0.69 1.26 -20.62
N LEU A 22 -0.17 1.02 -19.64
CA LEU A 22 -1.19 1.96 -19.19
C LEU A 22 -0.89 2.46 -17.78
N VAL A 23 -0.95 3.77 -17.57
CA VAL A 23 -0.87 4.39 -16.25
C VAL A 23 -2.20 5.05 -15.96
N LEU A 24 -2.94 4.48 -15.01
CA LEU A 24 -4.30 4.88 -14.67
C LEU A 24 -4.29 5.64 -13.33
N LEU A 25 -4.72 6.89 -13.36
CA LEU A 25 -4.78 7.76 -12.19
C LEU A 25 -6.24 7.91 -11.77
N SER A 26 -6.60 7.40 -10.60
CA SER A 26 -7.96 7.42 -10.05
C SER A 26 -9.02 7.16 -11.14
N PRO A 27 -9.00 5.99 -11.81
CA PRO A 27 -9.78 5.80 -13.01
C PRO A 27 -11.29 5.73 -12.74
N SER A 28 -12.07 6.55 -13.46
CA SER A 28 -13.52 6.39 -13.59
C SER A 28 -13.80 5.28 -14.61
N LEU A 29 -14.36 4.18 -14.16
CA LEU A 29 -14.49 2.96 -14.97
C LEU A 29 -15.94 2.57 -15.27
N ASP A 30 -16.89 3.29 -14.67
CA ASP A 30 -18.31 3.06 -14.80
C ASP A 30 -19.05 4.40 -14.71
N THR A 31 -20.00 4.61 -15.59
CA THR A 31 -20.84 5.82 -15.61
C THR A 31 -21.96 5.79 -14.56
N GLU A 32 -22.28 4.60 -14.03
CA GLU A 32 -23.28 4.43 -12.99
C GLU A 32 -22.73 4.59 -11.56
N PHE A 33 -21.45 4.98 -11.41
CA PHE A 33 -20.85 5.12 -10.08
C PHE A 33 -21.64 6.00 -9.11
N MET A 34 -22.53 6.83 -9.63
CA MET A 34 -23.42 7.71 -8.84
C MET A 34 -24.69 7.00 -8.36
N ASP A 35 -25.19 6.01 -9.09
CA ASP A 35 -26.50 5.38 -8.87
C ASP A 35 -26.42 3.89 -8.52
N GLY A 36 -25.27 3.24 -8.72
CA GLY A 36 -25.16 1.78 -8.78
C GLY A 36 -25.05 1.01 -7.47
N ASN A 37 -25.50 -0.24 -7.49
CA ASN A 37 -25.50 -1.18 -6.36
C ASN A 37 -24.09 -1.53 -5.83
N LEU A 38 -23.05 -1.47 -6.65
CA LEU A 38 -21.66 -1.68 -6.21
C LEU A 38 -21.20 -0.60 -5.24
N ALA A 39 -21.66 0.63 -5.48
CA ALA A 39 -21.41 1.74 -4.59
C ALA A 39 -22.04 1.54 -3.20
N ASN A 40 -23.16 0.84 -3.08
CA ASN A 40 -23.88 0.70 -1.83
C ASN A 40 -23.16 -0.15 -0.77
N HIS A 41 -22.41 -1.18 -1.16
CA HIS A 41 -21.66 -2.02 -0.21
C HIS A 41 -20.39 -1.37 0.36
N MET A 42 -19.84 -0.35 -0.32
CA MET A 42 -18.64 0.37 0.13
C MET A 42 -18.92 1.80 0.63
N LEU A 43 -20.13 2.30 0.50
CA LEU A 43 -20.50 3.72 0.56
C LEU A 43 -21.00 4.24 1.90
N ASP A 44 -21.19 3.42 2.92
CA ASP A 44 -21.60 3.96 4.23
C ASP A 44 -20.59 4.94 4.84
N ARG A 45 -19.35 4.88 4.40
CA ARG A 45 -18.29 5.83 4.82
C ARG A 45 -18.12 7.04 3.92
N LYS A 46 -18.72 7.06 2.71
CA LYS A 46 -18.49 8.08 1.68
C LYS A 46 -19.72 8.94 1.36
N LYS A 47 -20.75 8.94 2.21
CA LYS A 47 -21.97 9.76 2.02
C LYS A 47 -21.67 11.25 1.78
N GLU A 48 -20.72 11.82 2.52
CA GLU A 48 -20.34 13.22 2.38
C GLU A 48 -19.61 13.51 1.06
N VAL A 49 -18.72 12.62 0.64
CA VAL A 49 -17.98 12.74 -0.62
C VAL A 49 -18.92 12.59 -1.81
N ARG A 50 -19.85 11.61 -1.76
CA ARG A 50 -20.91 11.45 -2.78
C ARG A 50 -21.77 12.71 -2.90
N LYS A 51 -22.18 13.31 -1.77
CA LYS A 51 -22.95 14.54 -1.73
C LYS A 51 -22.20 15.73 -2.33
N TYR A 52 -20.87 15.77 -2.18
CA TYR A 52 -20.02 16.76 -2.81
C TYR A 52 -20.02 16.64 -4.34
N TYR A 53 -19.77 15.44 -4.88
CA TYR A 53 -19.79 15.20 -6.33
C TYR A 53 -21.18 15.38 -6.95
N TYR A 54 -22.22 15.04 -6.23
CA TYR A 54 -23.61 15.34 -6.67
C TYR A 54 -23.88 16.84 -6.78
N ARG A 55 -23.34 17.64 -5.85
CA ARG A 55 -23.44 19.11 -5.88
C ARG A 55 -22.64 19.73 -7.02
N LEU A 56 -21.57 19.09 -7.47
CA LEU A 56 -20.75 19.57 -8.58
C LEU A 56 -21.40 19.32 -9.96
N GLY A 57 -22.56 18.65 -10.02
CA GLY A 57 -23.23 18.36 -11.29
C GLY A 57 -22.40 17.47 -12.22
N ILE A 58 -21.58 16.58 -11.68
CA ILE A 58 -20.70 15.74 -12.50
C ILE A 58 -21.49 14.85 -13.45
N LYS A 59 -22.65 14.34 -13.03
CA LYS A 59 -23.54 13.53 -13.89
C LYS A 59 -24.01 14.33 -15.09
N GLU A 60 -24.46 15.55 -14.86
CA GLU A 60 -24.89 16.48 -15.92
C GLU A 60 -23.74 16.87 -16.83
N PHE A 61 -22.54 17.07 -16.27
CA PHE A 61 -21.33 17.33 -17.04
C PHE A 61 -20.98 16.14 -17.94
N LEU A 62 -20.94 14.93 -17.40
CA LEU A 62 -20.64 13.72 -18.15
C LEU A 62 -21.67 13.46 -19.25
N SER A 63 -22.97 13.61 -18.97
CA SER A 63 -24.04 13.42 -19.97
C SER A 63 -23.98 14.47 -21.09
N ARG A 64 -23.57 15.69 -20.77
CA ARG A 64 -23.58 16.79 -21.74
C ARG A 64 -22.35 16.83 -22.63
N TYR A 65 -21.19 16.46 -22.10
CA TYR A 65 -19.90 16.69 -22.77
C TYR A 65 -19.11 15.44 -23.08
N TRP A 66 -19.45 14.31 -22.47
CA TRP A 66 -18.66 13.10 -22.62
C TRP A 66 -19.45 11.92 -23.18
N ILE A 67 -20.62 11.65 -22.64
CA ILE A 67 -21.42 10.46 -22.95
C ILE A 67 -22.82 10.93 -23.25
N GLN A 68 -23.20 10.92 -24.53
CA GLN A 68 -24.53 11.38 -24.97
C GLN A 68 -25.67 10.53 -24.41
N ASP A 69 -25.41 9.27 -24.13
CA ASP A 69 -26.38 8.33 -23.54
C ASP A 69 -25.78 7.58 -22.34
N LEU A 70 -26.03 8.12 -21.15
CA LEU A 70 -25.59 7.52 -19.89
C LEU A 70 -26.31 6.22 -19.55
N TYR A 71 -27.43 5.93 -20.21
CA TYR A 71 -28.26 4.77 -19.93
C TYR A 71 -27.90 3.54 -20.76
N HIS A 72 -27.08 3.68 -21.80
CA HIS A 72 -26.57 2.57 -22.57
C HIS A 72 -25.11 2.32 -22.23
N GLN A 73 -24.92 1.47 -21.22
CA GLN A 73 -23.59 0.99 -20.86
C GLN A 73 -22.98 0.21 -22.02
N ASN A 74 -21.78 0.61 -22.39
CA ASN A 74 -20.97 -0.16 -23.31
C ASN A 74 -19.53 -0.18 -22.79
N GLU A 75 -18.71 -1.03 -23.35
CA GLU A 75 -17.32 -1.24 -22.94
C GLU A 75 -16.41 -0.02 -23.12
N TYR A 76 -16.83 0.98 -23.87
CA TYR A 76 -16.07 2.23 -24.03
C TYR A 76 -16.46 3.29 -23.01
N THR A 77 -17.70 3.28 -22.56
CA THR A 77 -18.19 4.19 -21.51
C THR A 77 -17.97 3.61 -20.11
N CYS A 78 -18.02 2.27 -20.00
CA CYS A 78 -17.85 1.51 -18.77
C CYS A 78 -16.79 0.41 -18.96
N PRO A 79 -15.49 0.80 -19.10
CA PRO A 79 -14.43 -0.14 -19.46
C PRO A 79 -14.16 -1.21 -18.41
N ILE A 80 -14.75 -1.11 -17.22
CA ILE A 80 -14.68 -2.18 -16.21
C ILE A 80 -15.34 -3.48 -16.69
N TYR A 81 -16.31 -3.40 -17.59
CA TYR A 81 -17.04 -4.56 -18.15
C TYR A 81 -16.42 -5.09 -19.44
N ALA A 82 -15.45 -4.37 -20.02
CA ALA A 82 -14.77 -4.80 -21.25
C ALA A 82 -13.94 -6.08 -21.01
N ASP A 83 -13.73 -6.83 -22.08
CA ASP A 83 -12.64 -7.81 -22.11
C ASP A 83 -11.30 -7.05 -22.12
N LEU A 84 -10.46 -7.32 -21.14
CA LEU A 84 -9.18 -6.64 -20.96
C LEU A 84 -7.99 -7.53 -21.36
N THR A 85 -8.25 -8.73 -21.88
CA THR A 85 -7.21 -9.63 -22.35
C THR A 85 -6.39 -8.96 -23.46
N ASP A 86 -5.08 -8.96 -23.33
CA ASP A 86 -4.16 -8.44 -24.36
C ASP A 86 -4.29 -6.94 -24.71
N ILE A 87 -4.96 -6.12 -23.93
CA ILE A 87 -5.06 -4.67 -24.22
C ILE A 87 -3.72 -3.93 -24.07
N CYS A 88 -2.82 -4.44 -23.25
CA CYS A 88 -1.44 -3.94 -23.04
C CYS A 88 -0.61 -4.97 -22.28
N ASP A 89 0.71 -4.75 -22.16
CA ASP A 89 1.62 -5.64 -21.44
C ASP A 89 1.66 -5.36 -19.94
N GLU A 90 1.37 -4.11 -19.55
CA GLU A 90 1.48 -3.66 -18.16
C GLU A 90 0.48 -2.56 -17.83
N ILE A 91 -0.11 -2.65 -16.64
CA ILE A 91 -1.01 -1.62 -16.09
C ILE A 91 -0.50 -1.17 -14.72
N ALA A 92 -0.28 0.13 -14.54
CA ALA A 92 -0.04 0.74 -13.25
C ALA A 92 -1.26 1.56 -12.82
N ILE A 93 -1.86 1.21 -11.68
CA ILE A 93 -3.04 1.88 -11.12
C ILE A 93 -2.61 2.70 -9.91
N PHE A 94 -2.84 4.01 -9.96
CA PHE A 94 -2.62 4.92 -8.85
C PHE A 94 -3.95 5.45 -8.36
N THR A 95 -4.26 5.23 -7.09
CA THR A 95 -5.53 5.63 -6.49
C THR A 95 -5.33 6.13 -5.06
N VAL A 96 -6.36 6.76 -4.50
CA VAL A 96 -6.32 7.27 -3.14
C VAL A 96 -7.55 6.82 -2.37
N GLU A 97 -7.37 6.56 -1.07
CA GLU A 97 -8.40 5.95 -0.24
C GLU A 97 -9.70 6.76 -0.15
N ASN A 98 -9.58 8.09 -0.05
CA ASN A 98 -10.74 8.98 0.11
C ASN A 98 -11.42 9.33 -1.22
N ASP A 99 -11.03 8.70 -2.31
CA ASP A 99 -11.62 8.85 -3.62
C ASP A 99 -12.86 7.95 -3.78
N LEU A 100 -13.94 8.48 -4.35
CA LEU A 100 -15.11 7.68 -4.73
C LEU A 100 -14.76 6.60 -5.75
N LEU A 101 -13.80 6.89 -6.63
CA LEU A 101 -13.37 6.00 -7.71
C LEU A 101 -12.44 4.88 -7.22
N ASN A 102 -11.97 4.94 -5.98
CA ASN A 102 -11.09 3.92 -5.39
C ASN A 102 -11.69 2.51 -5.46
N SER A 103 -12.99 2.37 -5.24
CA SER A 103 -13.69 1.07 -5.32
C SER A 103 -13.57 0.44 -6.70
N TYR A 104 -13.66 1.24 -7.76
CA TYR A 104 -13.46 0.76 -9.13
C TYR A 104 -12.01 0.42 -9.45
N ALA A 105 -11.06 1.18 -8.89
CA ALA A 105 -9.65 0.85 -9.02
C ALA A 105 -9.32 -0.51 -8.38
N ARG A 106 -9.89 -0.81 -7.22
CA ARG A 106 -9.76 -2.13 -6.56
C ARG A 106 -10.42 -3.24 -7.38
N LEU A 107 -11.63 -3.00 -7.88
CA LEU A 107 -12.35 -3.96 -8.72
C LEU A 107 -11.58 -4.26 -10.00
N LEU A 108 -11.01 -3.23 -10.66
CA LEU A 108 -10.16 -3.40 -11.83
C LEU A 108 -8.92 -4.24 -11.48
N TYR A 109 -8.26 -3.95 -10.38
CA TYR A 109 -7.12 -4.72 -9.91
C TYR A 109 -7.47 -6.20 -9.72
N ASP A 110 -8.60 -6.51 -9.06
CA ASP A 110 -9.05 -7.88 -8.84
C ASP A 110 -9.44 -8.60 -10.14
N LYS A 111 -10.00 -7.86 -11.11
CA LYS A 111 -10.28 -8.38 -12.46
C LYS A 111 -9.00 -8.72 -13.20
N LEU A 112 -8.05 -7.78 -13.26
CA LEU A 112 -6.79 -7.93 -13.99
C LEU A 112 -5.88 -9.03 -13.42
N LYS A 113 -6.00 -9.36 -12.13
CA LYS A 113 -5.27 -10.51 -11.55
C LYS A 113 -5.57 -11.85 -12.22
N LYS A 114 -6.69 -11.96 -12.90
CA LYS A 114 -7.10 -13.17 -13.61
C LYS A 114 -6.54 -13.23 -15.03
N GLU A 115 -6.04 -12.10 -15.50
CA GLU A 115 -5.43 -11.94 -16.82
C GLU A 115 -3.90 -12.07 -16.74
N GLN A 116 -3.22 -12.26 -17.86
CA GLN A 116 -1.75 -12.38 -17.92
C GLN A 116 -1.04 -11.01 -18.01
N ILE A 117 -1.69 -9.93 -17.60
CA ILE A 117 -1.16 -8.56 -17.62
C ILE A 117 -0.35 -8.31 -16.36
N ARG A 118 0.81 -7.70 -16.48
CA ARG A 118 1.59 -7.23 -15.31
C ARG A 118 0.87 -6.05 -14.66
N ILE A 119 0.57 -6.17 -13.37
CA ILE A 119 -0.21 -5.16 -12.65
C ILE A 119 0.62 -4.58 -11.53
N HIS A 120 0.63 -3.25 -11.44
CA HIS A 120 1.12 -2.49 -10.31
C HIS A 120 -0.03 -1.68 -9.73
N TYR A 121 -0.31 -1.86 -8.43
CA TYR A 121 -1.40 -1.17 -7.75
C TYR A 121 -0.86 -0.35 -6.59
N PHE A 122 -1.18 0.94 -6.58
CA PHE A 122 -0.71 1.90 -5.59
C PHE A 122 -1.90 2.66 -5.02
N GLU A 123 -2.21 2.39 -3.75
CA GLU A 123 -3.25 3.09 -3.01
C GLU A 123 -2.63 3.92 -1.90
N TYR A 124 -2.92 5.23 -1.91
CA TYR A 124 -2.39 6.18 -0.94
C TYR A 124 -3.49 6.64 0.03
N PHE A 125 -3.10 6.82 1.29
CA PHE A 125 -4.01 7.19 2.36
C PHE A 125 -4.03 8.71 2.56
N GLY A 126 -5.22 9.23 2.93
CA GLY A 126 -5.36 10.62 3.35
C GLY A 126 -5.32 11.66 2.24
N MET A 127 -5.18 11.25 0.97
CA MET A 127 -5.14 12.15 -0.17
C MET A 127 -6.52 12.31 -0.82
N PRO A 128 -6.85 13.51 -1.38
CA PRO A 128 -8.06 13.74 -2.17
C PRO A 128 -7.92 13.17 -3.59
N HIS A 129 -9.03 13.12 -4.33
CA HIS A 129 -9.06 12.65 -5.73
C HIS A 129 -8.10 13.41 -6.65
N ASP A 130 -8.00 14.71 -6.47
CA ASP A 130 -7.21 15.65 -7.25
C ASP A 130 -5.76 15.81 -6.77
N TYR A 131 -5.21 14.79 -6.09
CA TYR A 131 -3.87 14.83 -5.49
C TYR A 131 -2.75 15.27 -6.43
N ILE A 132 -2.87 15.02 -7.73
CA ILE A 132 -1.88 15.48 -8.73
C ILE A 132 -1.84 16.99 -8.90
N GLU A 133 -2.89 17.71 -8.54
CA GLU A 133 -2.95 19.16 -8.61
C GLU A 133 -2.29 19.83 -7.40
N HIS A 134 -2.12 19.09 -6.31
CA HIS A 134 -1.56 19.60 -5.05
C HIS A 134 -0.04 19.38 -4.93
N GLN A 135 0.74 19.80 -5.92
CA GLN A 135 2.19 19.59 -5.96
C GLN A 135 2.97 20.28 -4.82
N HIS A 136 2.37 21.25 -4.15
CA HIS A 136 2.94 21.89 -2.97
C HIS A 136 2.91 21.00 -1.72
N VAL A 137 2.07 19.95 -1.71
CA VAL A 137 1.99 18.94 -0.65
C VAL A 137 3.09 17.90 -0.88
N PRO A 138 3.99 17.65 0.08
CA PRO A 138 5.11 16.73 -0.09
C PRO A 138 4.68 15.31 -0.49
N GLU A 139 3.59 14.81 0.09
CA GLU A 139 3.03 13.50 -0.21
C GLU A 139 2.53 13.41 -1.65
N CYS A 140 1.87 14.44 -2.15
CA CYS A 140 1.42 14.51 -3.54
C CYS A 140 2.60 14.53 -4.51
N ARG A 141 3.67 15.27 -4.17
CA ARG A 141 4.90 15.27 -4.97
C ARG A 141 5.57 13.91 -5.04
N MET A 142 5.56 13.14 -3.93
CA MET A 142 6.06 11.77 -3.94
C MET A 142 5.27 10.87 -4.89
N ILE A 143 3.94 10.99 -4.89
CA ILE A 143 3.07 10.23 -5.80
C ILE A 143 3.38 10.57 -7.25
N ILE A 144 3.51 11.87 -7.57
CA ILE A 144 3.84 12.34 -8.93
C ILE A 144 5.20 11.80 -9.39
N ASN A 145 6.21 11.82 -8.53
CA ASN A 145 7.51 11.26 -8.85
C ASN A 145 7.40 9.76 -9.14
N ARG A 146 6.61 9.03 -8.36
CA ARG A 146 6.38 7.60 -8.57
C ARG A 146 5.64 7.30 -9.87
N ILE A 147 4.65 8.13 -10.23
CA ILE A 147 3.99 8.06 -11.56
C ILE A 147 5.03 8.26 -12.66
N SER A 148 5.87 9.29 -12.54
CA SER A 148 6.96 9.57 -13.49
C SER A 148 7.93 8.40 -13.62
N ASP A 149 8.33 7.81 -12.51
CA ASP A 149 9.24 6.65 -12.49
C ASP A 149 8.58 5.41 -13.11
N SER A 150 7.28 5.21 -12.84
CA SER A 150 6.50 4.15 -13.47
C SER A 150 6.43 4.27 -14.99
N ILE A 151 6.42 5.49 -15.54
CA ILE A 151 6.42 5.72 -16.99
C ILE A 151 7.80 5.45 -17.61
N LYS A 152 8.87 5.73 -16.87
CA LYS A 152 10.23 5.71 -17.42
C LYS A 152 10.92 4.36 -17.38
N ASP A 153 10.70 3.55 -16.33
CA ASP A 153 11.46 2.31 -16.16
C ASP A 153 10.86 1.39 -15.08
N GLU A 154 10.75 0.08 -15.37
CA GLU A 154 10.25 -0.94 -14.45
C GLU A 154 11.12 -1.14 -13.22
N ALA A 155 12.44 -1.00 -13.35
CA ALA A 155 13.40 -1.21 -12.25
C ALA A 155 13.30 -0.16 -11.14
N LYS A 156 12.61 0.97 -11.38
CA LYS A 156 12.49 2.10 -10.43
C LYS A 156 11.19 2.10 -9.62
N LEU A 157 10.32 1.12 -9.80
CA LEU A 157 8.98 1.07 -9.16
C LEU A 157 9.00 0.80 -7.65
N VAL A 158 10.16 0.56 -7.05
CA VAL A 158 10.25 0.41 -5.60
C VAL A 158 10.00 1.76 -4.92
N ASN A 159 9.01 1.77 -4.02
CA ASN A 159 8.63 2.95 -3.26
C ASN A 159 9.87 3.65 -2.65
N PRO A 160 10.08 4.95 -2.90
CA PRO A 160 11.20 5.71 -2.32
C PRO A 160 11.25 5.64 -0.78
N GLU A 161 10.11 5.54 -0.10
CA GLU A 161 10.06 5.35 1.36
C GLU A 161 10.63 3.99 1.77
N ILE A 162 10.28 2.93 1.03
CA ILE A 162 10.85 1.58 1.24
C ILE A 162 12.37 1.62 1.02
N LYS A 163 12.84 2.21 -0.09
CA LYS A 163 14.27 2.38 -0.35
C LYS A 163 14.96 3.13 0.78
N ARG A 164 14.34 4.22 1.26
CA ARG A 164 14.86 5.05 2.35
C ARG A 164 14.92 4.27 3.66
N ALA A 165 13.89 3.49 3.99
CA ALA A 165 13.87 2.66 5.18
C ALA A 165 14.96 1.59 5.15
N VAL A 166 15.13 0.91 4.02
CA VAL A 166 16.20 -0.08 3.81
C VAL A 166 17.56 0.57 3.91
N TRP A 167 17.78 1.70 3.21
CA TRP A 167 19.04 2.42 3.26
C TRP A 167 19.40 2.87 4.68
N ALA A 168 18.45 3.43 5.43
CA ALA A 168 18.70 3.88 6.79
C ALA A 168 19.13 2.72 7.70
N ARG A 169 18.49 1.55 7.60
CA ARG A 169 18.86 0.35 8.36
C ARG A 169 20.25 -0.17 7.95
N SER A 170 20.47 -0.36 6.67
CA SER A 170 21.76 -0.88 6.16
C SER A 170 22.93 -0.01 6.57
N MET A 171 22.79 1.31 6.41
CA MET A 171 23.85 2.26 6.75
C MET A 171 24.19 2.25 8.24
N VAL A 172 23.17 2.15 9.12
CA VAL A 172 23.43 2.10 10.57
C VAL A 172 24.00 0.75 10.98
N ALA A 173 23.54 -0.35 10.37
CA ALA A 173 24.12 -1.67 10.60
C ALA A 173 25.60 -1.73 10.20
N GLU A 174 25.96 -1.12 9.07
CA GLU A 174 27.37 -1.03 8.64
C GLU A 174 28.23 -0.12 9.54
N ARG A 175 27.70 1.07 9.88
CA ARG A 175 28.47 2.08 10.60
C ARG A 175 28.52 1.83 12.12
N TYR A 176 27.48 1.25 12.68
CA TYR A 176 27.33 1.03 14.13
C TYR A 176 26.88 -0.40 14.46
N PRO A 177 27.67 -1.44 14.06
CA PRO A 177 27.26 -2.85 14.22
C PRO A 177 27.07 -3.27 15.68
N LYS A 178 27.71 -2.57 16.63
CA LYS A 178 27.52 -2.79 18.07
C LYS A 178 26.17 -2.28 18.60
N LEU A 179 25.58 -1.30 17.92
CA LEU A 179 24.31 -0.71 18.28
C LEU A 179 23.12 -1.44 17.61
N PHE A 180 23.30 -1.76 16.33
CA PHE A 180 22.25 -2.33 15.50
C PHE A 180 22.88 -3.29 14.49
N GLN A 181 22.48 -4.56 14.56
CA GLN A 181 22.91 -5.60 13.64
C GLN A 181 21.77 -5.95 12.69
N ASP A 182 21.98 -5.78 11.39
CA ASP A 182 20.99 -6.09 10.37
C ASP A 182 21.66 -6.40 9.03
N ASP A 183 22.34 -7.54 8.97
CA ASP A 183 23.05 -8.01 7.78
C ASP A 183 22.12 -8.21 6.59
N GLU A 184 20.86 -8.55 6.85
CA GLU A 184 19.88 -8.75 5.79
C GLU A 184 19.47 -7.42 5.14
N SER A 185 19.34 -6.33 5.90
CA SER A 185 19.09 -5.00 5.32
C SER A 185 20.22 -4.54 4.41
N ILE A 186 21.48 -4.89 4.73
CA ILE A 186 22.66 -4.60 3.88
C ILE A 186 22.54 -5.34 2.54
N LYS A 187 22.16 -6.63 2.57
CA LYS A 187 21.94 -7.43 1.36
C LYS A 187 20.81 -6.88 0.50
N ILE A 188 19.70 -6.47 1.15
CA ILE A 188 18.54 -5.88 0.46
C ILE A 188 18.93 -4.54 -0.17
N ALA A 189 19.68 -3.69 0.54
CA ALA A 189 20.15 -2.41 0.01
C ALA A 189 21.03 -2.60 -1.25
N ALA A 190 21.91 -3.59 -1.24
CA ALA A 190 22.72 -3.95 -2.39
C ALA A 190 21.87 -4.44 -3.57
N LYS A 191 20.88 -5.32 -3.33
CA LYS A 191 19.96 -5.81 -4.38
C LYS A 191 19.12 -4.68 -4.99
N LEU A 192 18.70 -3.70 -4.18
CA LEU A 192 17.94 -2.53 -4.62
C LEU A 192 18.81 -1.45 -5.26
N ASN A 193 20.13 -1.65 -5.27
CA ASN A 193 21.13 -0.66 -5.73
C ASN A 193 20.91 0.72 -5.08
N VAL A 194 20.66 0.73 -3.77
CA VAL A 194 20.41 1.95 -3.01
C VAL A 194 21.73 2.54 -2.53
N SER A 195 21.99 3.80 -2.85
CA SER A 195 23.23 4.47 -2.50
C SER A 195 23.00 5.80 -1.78
N HIS A 196 24.07 6.34 -1.17
CA HIS A 196 24.04 7.69 -0.58
C HIS A 196 23.64 8.80 -1.56
N LYS A 197 23.83 8.57 -2.87
CA LYS A 197 23.51 9.55 -3.93
C LYS A 197 21.99 9.68 -4.15
N ASP A 198 21.22 8.67 -3.78
CA ASP A 198 19.75 8.63 -3.95
C ASP A 198 19.02 9.49 -2.91
N PHE A 199 19.71 9.87 -1.83
CA PHE A 199 19.13 10.62 -0.71
C PHE A 199 19.96 11.89 -0.46
N ASN A 200 19.50 13.02 -0.97
CA ASN A 200 20.12 14.33 -0.81
C ASN A 200 20.39 14.66 0.67
N ALA A 201 21.39 15.49 0.92
CA ALA A 201 21.90 15.96 2.22
C ALA A 201 20.82 16.55 3.18
N MET A 202 19.58 16.67 2.75
CA MET A 202 18.45 17.20 3.52
C MET A 202 17.93 16.23 4.60
N TYR A 203 18.34 14.95 4.59
CA TYR A 203 18.13 14.07 5.72
C TYR A 203 19.32 14.17 6.65
N GLN A 204 19.18 15.06 7.60
CA GLN A 204 20.18 15.26 8.64
C GLN A 204 20.42 13.92 9.38
N GLU A 205 21.65 13.70 9.81
CA GLU A 205 22.06 12.52 10.61
C GLU A 205 21.12 12.28 11.82
N TYR A 206 20.54 13.36 12.32
CA TYR A 206 19.54 13.36 13.38
C TYR A 206 18.28 12.55 13.02
N ASP A 207 17.67 12.75 11.86
CA ASP A 207 16.44 12.02 11.47
C ASP A 207 16.69 10.52 11.31
N ARG A 208 17.90 10.17 10.89
CA ARG A 208 18.35 8.77 10.77
C ARG A 208 18.52 8.14 12.15
N LEU A 209 19.17 8.83 13.06
CA LEU A 209 19.36 8.34 14.43
C LEU A 209 18.04 8.20 15.19
N VAL A 210 17.10 9.13 14.99
CA VAL A 210 15.76 9.05 15.57
C VAL A 210 15.00 7.83 15.02
N LYS A 211 15.05 7.59 13.71
CA LYS A 211 14.42 6.40 13.10
C LYS A 211 15.01 5.09 13.66
N ILE A 212 16.33 5.01 13.73
CA ILE A 212 16.99 3.80 14.23
C ILE A 212 16.79 3.64 15.74
N GLY A 213 16.83 4.72 16.52
CA GLY A 213 16.50 4.67 17.94
C GLY A 213 15.11 4.09 18.20
N ARG A 214 14.12 4.44 17.35
CA ARG A 214 12.78 3.86 17.38
C ARG A 214 12.80 2.36 17.07
N ILE A 215 13.49 1.95 16.00
CA ILE A 215 13.62 0.53 15.63
C ILE A 215 14.27 -0.27 16.76
N VAL A 216 15.35 0.24 17.34
CA VAL A 216 16.05 -0.41 18.47
C VAL A 216 15.13 -0.57 19.69
N GLU A 217 14.32 0.44 20.02
CA GLU A 217 13.37 0.33 21.14
C GLU A 217 12.25 -0.67 20.83
N ILE A 218 11.74 -0.70 19.58
CA ILE A 218 10.76 -1.71 19.16
C ILE A 218 11.37 -3.10 19.23
N ASP A 219 12.57 -3.30 18.68
CA ASP A 219 13.32 -4.56 18.76
C ASP A 219 13.47 -5.03 20.20
N LYS A 220 13.77 -4.12 21.11
CA LYS A 220 13.87 -4.43 22.55
C LYS A 220 12.54 -4.90 23.12
N ARG A 221 11.41 -4.28 22.79
CA ARG A 221 10.08 -4.68 23.24
C ARG A 221 9.68 -6.04 22.67
N VAL A 222 9.97 -6.27 21.40
CA VAL A 222 9.75 -7.56 20.75
C VAL A 222 10.59 -8.66 21.41
N LYS A 223 11.86 -8.42 21.71
CA LYS A 223 12.70 -9.35 22.47
C LYS A 223 12.12 -9.67 23.85
N GLN A 224 11.61 -8.68 24.58
CA GLN A 224 10.96 -8.89 25.86
C GLN A 224 9.71 -9.78 25.74
N PHE A 225 8.91 -9.61 24.66
CA PHE A 225 7.79 -10.50 24.38
C PHE A 225 8.25 -11.92 24.12
N ILE A 226 9.27 -12.11 23.26
CA ILE A 226 9.84 -13.43 22.93
C ILE A 226 10.43 -14.13 24.18
N MET A 227 11.05 -13.37 25.06
CA MET A 227 11.57 -13.95 26.32
C MET A 227 10.45 -14.43 27.24
N ARG A 228 9.27 -13.81 27.24
CA ARG A 228 8.10 -14.27 27.99
C ARG A 228 7.36 -15.41 27.30
N TYR A 229 7.33 -15.39 25.97
CA TYR A 229 6.51 -16.26 25.13
C TYR A 229 7.33 -16.78 23.93
N ALA A 230 8.24 -17.72 24.18
CA ALA A 230 9.18 -18.19 23.17
C ALA A 230 8.53 -18.86 21.94
N ASP A 231 7.33 -19.44 22.09
CA ASP A 231 6.54 -20.07 21.02
C ASP A 231 5.39 -19.18 20.55
N GLY A 232 5.39 -17.90 20.91
CA GLY A 232 4.32 -16.96 20.59
C GLY A 232 4.22 -16.65 19.10
N VAL A 233 3.26 -15.80 18.80
CA VAL A 233 3.00 -15.30 17.44
C VAL A 233 3.29 -13.81 17.38
N ILE A 234 4.01 -13.37 16.36
CA ILE A 234 4.22 -11.96 16.07
C ILE A 234 3.60 -11.62 14.72
N VAL A 235 2.88 -10.51 14.66
CA VAL A 235 2.27 -9.97 13.45
C VAL A 235 2.85 -8.59 13.20
N ASN A 236 3.70 -8.46 12.20
CA ASN A 236 4.31 -7.21 11.78
C ASN A 236 3.41 -6.54 10.73
N VAL A 237 2.74 -5.47 11.11
CA VAL A 237 1.75 -4.74 10.29
C VAL A 237 2.43 -3.55 9.63
N GLY A 238 2.29 -3.43 8.31
CA GLY A 238 3.04 -2.47 7.50
C GLY A 238 4.51 -2.87 7.38
N ALA A 239 4.74 -4.16 7.11
CA ALA A 239 6.06 -4.78 7.23
C ALA A 239 7.06 -4.32 6.16
N GLU A 240 6.61 -3.79 5.03
CA GLU A 240 7.48 -3.39 3.91
C GLU A 240 8.62 -4.42 3.67
N LEU A 241 9.86 -3.96 3.61
CA LEU A 241 11.07 -4.78 3.57
C LEU A 241 11.79 -4.81 4.93
N ASP A 242 11.04 -4.77 6.03
CA ASP A 242 11.61 -4.91 7.37
C ASP A 242 12.21 -6.31 7.57
N THR A 243 13.31 -6.35 8.25
CA THR A 243 14.14 -7.53 8.52
C THR A 243 14.04 -7.97 9.99
N MET A 244 12.99 -7.53 10.70
CA MET A 244 12.84 -7.77 12.14
C MET A 244 12.82 -9.28 12.46
N PHE A 245 12.16 -10.09 11.64
CA PHE A 245 12.18 -11.55 11.85
C PHE A 245 13.60 -12.09 11.92
N SER A 246 14.49 -11.69 11.00
CA SER A 246 15.89 -12.13 11.00
C SER A 246 16.63 -11.76 12.27
N ARG A 247 16.34 -10.58 12.83
CA ARG A 247 16.98 -10.10 14.05
C ARG A 247 16.43 -10.73 15.33
N MET A 248 15.18 -11.25 15.26
CA MET A 248 14.41 -11.70 16.44
C MET A 248 14.20 -13.22 16.48
N ASP A 249 14.49 -13.95 15.42
CA ASP A 249 14.19 -15.36 15.34
C ASP A 249 14.92 -16.16 16.43
N ASN A 250 14.14 -16.84 17.27
CA ASN A 250 14.62 -17.74 18.34
C ASN A 250 14.49 -19.22 17.97
N GLY A 251 14.18 -19.54 16.68
CA GLY A 251 13.95 -20.90 16.21
C GLY A 251 12.56 -21.47 16.53
N ARG A 252 11.68 -20.74 17.24
CA ARG A 252 10.38 -21.22 17.74
C ARG A 252 9.23 -20.25 17.44
N ILE A 253 9.48 -18.95 17.46
CA ILE A 253 8.50 -17.89 17.21
C ILE A 253 7.89 -18.03 15.80
N ARG A 254 6.60 -17.80 15.66
CA ARG A 254 5.92 -17.72 14.36
C ARG A 254 5.66 -16.27 14.00
N TRP A 255 5.82 -15.95 12.71
CA TRP A 255 5.83 -14.59 12.24
C TRP A 255 4.91 -14.38 11.03
N TYR A 256 4.13 -13.33 11.07
CA TYR A 256 3.29 -12.88 9.96
C TYR A 256 3.68 -11.45 9.59
N ASN A 257 3.95 -11.20 8.31
CA ASN A 257 4.10 -9.87 7.76
C ASN A 257 2.85 -9.51 6.98
N VAL A 258 2.29 -8.33 7.24
CA VAL A 258 1.09 -7.85 6.56
C VAL A 258 1.40 -6.52 5.90
N ASP A 259 1.19 -6.43 4.60
CA ASP A 259 1.31 -5.20 3.83
C ASP A 259 0.54 -5.32 2.51
N MET A 260 0.50 -4.27 1.73
CA MET A 260 -0.12 -4.25 0.41
C MET A 260 0.40 -5.39 -0.47
N PRO A 261 -0.44 -5.96 -1.36
CA PRO A 261 -0.06 -7.11 -2.19
C PRO A 261 1.24 -6.91 -2.97
N GLU A 262 1.41 -5.73 -3.58
CA GLU A 262 2.61 -5.38 -4.36
C GLU A 262 3.87 -5.27 -3.48
N THR A 263 3.72 -4.77 -2.26
CA THR A 263 4.82 -4.71 -1.28
C THR A 263 5.24 -6.11 -0.85
N MET A 264 4.27 -7.00 -0.62
CA MET A 264 4.56 -8.39 -0.28
C MET A 264 5.16 -9.18 -1.46
N GLU A 265 4.81 -8.85 -2.69
CA GLU A 265 5.46 -9.41 -3.87
C GLU A 265 6.92 -8.97 -3.97
N LEU A 266 7.19 -7.67 -3.77
CA LEU A 266 8.55 -7.15 -3.68
C LEU A 266 9.33 -7.83 -2.55
N ARG A 267 8.71 -7.99 -1.37
CA ARG A 267 9.32 -8.66 -0.22
C ARG A 267 9.75 -10.09 -0.57
N ARG A 268 8.91 -10.88 -1.24
CA ARG A 268 9.27 -12.25 -1.66
C ARG A 268 10.49 -12.31 -2.60
N LYS A 269 10.72 -11.25 -3.38
CA LYS A 269 11.89 -11.15 -4.27
C LYS A 269 13.15 -10.70 -3.54
N MET A 270 13.03 -9.90 -2.50
CA MET A 270 14.15 -9.23 -1.84
C MET A 270 14.60 -9.92 -0.55
N VAL A 271 13.65 -10.44 0.22
CA VAL A 271 13.88 -11.07 1.54
C VAL A 271 13.86 -12.59 1.38
N GLU A 272 14.81 -13.26 2.01
CA GLU A 272 14.87 -14.72 2.01
C GLU A 272 13.67 -15.30 2.77
N SER A 273 12.96 -16.25 2.14
CA SER A 273 11.80 -16.91 2.75
C SER A 273 12.23 -17.91 3.82
N ARG A 274 11.48 -17.98 4.93
CA ARG A 274 11.74 -18.88 6.07
C ARG A 274 10.46 -19.57 6.51
N ASP A 275 10.57 -20.82 6.97
CA ASP A 275 9.42 -21.70 7.27
C ASP A 275 8.44 -21.14 8.30
N ARG A 276 8.92 -20.33 9.27
CA ARG A 276 8.10 -19.74 10.33
C ARG A 276 7.62 -18.33 10.03
N GLU A 277 7.94 -17.82 8.85
CA GLU A 277 7.57 -16.47 8.38
C GLU A 277 6.55 -16.58 7.25
N GLN A 278 5.42 -15.87 7.37
CA GLN A 278 4.37 -15.83 6.35
C GLN A 278 4.10 -14.38 5.93
N ASN A 279 3.97 -14.17 4.61
CA ASN A 279 3.70 -12.88 4.02
C ASN A 279 2.25 -12.81 3.53
N ILE A 280 1.45 -11.89 4.10
CA ILE A 280 0.03 -11.67 3.79
C ILE A 280 -0.10 -10.38 3.00
N GLY A 281 -0.42 -10.49 1.72
CA GLY A 281 -0.62 -9.35 0.82
C GLY A 281 -2.07 -8.86 0.87
N LYS A 282 -2.39 -7.98 1.81
CA LYS A 282 -3.69 -7.32 1.94
C LYS A 282 -3.53 -5.93 2.52
N SER A 283 -4.42 -5.01 2.17
CA SER A 283 -4.50 -3.73 2.85
C SER A 283 -4.65 -3.93 4.36
N ILE A 284 -3.89 -3.20 5.16
CA ILE A 284 -3.99 -3.22 6.62
C ILE A 284 -5.37 -2.83 7.14
N LEU A 285 -6.17 -2.13 6.33
CA LEU A 285 -7.56 -1.72 6.62
C LEU A 285 -8.60 -2.75 6.14
N ASP A 286 -8.20 -3.75 5.37
CA ASP A 286 -9.03 -4.92 5.07
C ASP A 286 -8.80 -5.98 6.14
N PHE A 287 -9.54 -5.89 7.23
CA PHE A 287 -9.35 -6.75 8.41
C PHE A 287 -9.52 -8.25 8.16
N SER A 288 -9.90 -8.67 6.94
CA SER A 288 -9.97 -10.08 6.56
C SER A 288 -8.59 -10.79 6.60
N TRP A 289 -7.48 -10.04 6.60
CA TRP A 289 -6.15 -10.63 6.78
C TRP A 289 -5.96 -11.25 8.17
N LEU A 290 -6.70 -10.76 9.19
CA LEU A 290 -6.68 -11.35 10.54
C LEU A 290 -7.09 -12.83 10.52
N ASP A 291 -7.95 -13.26 9.59
CA ASP A 291 -8.38 -14.65 9.45
C ASP A 291 -7.25 -15.58 8.95
N SER A 292 -6.21 -15.01 8.35
CA SER A 292 -5.00 -15.72 7.89
C SER A 292 -4.01 -15.95 9.03
N VAL A 293 -4.10 -15.20 10.12
CA VAL A 293 -3.22 -15.34 11.28
C VAL A 293 -3.69 -16.51 12.15
N LYS A 294 -2.86 -17.54 12.28
CA LYS A 294 -3.20 -18.73 13.06
C LYS A 294 -2.52 -18.72 14.42
N LYS A 295 -3.29 -18.92 15.46
CA LYS A 295 -2.87 -18.95 16.85
C LYS A 295 -3.52 -20.18 17.54
N LYS A 296 -2.75 -20.92 18.33
CA LYS A 296 -3.29 -21.99 19.15
C LYS A 296 -3.97 -21.43 20.41
N PRO A 297 -4.91 -22.15 21.01
CA PRO A 297 -5.46 -21.76 22.31
C PRO A 297 -4.33 -21.56 23.34
N GLY A 298 -4.38 -20.48 24.10
CA GLY A 298 -3.37 -20.16 25.11
C GLY A 298 -2.06 -19.54 24.61
N GLU A 299 -1.79 -19.56 23.30
CA GLU A 299 -0.61 -18.89 22.73
C GLU A 299 -0.70 -17.37 22.89
N ALA A 300 0.42 -16.72 23.19
CA ALA A 300 0.50 -15.26 23.19
C ALA A 300 0.67 -14.73 21.76
N ILE A 301 0.13 -13.55 21.48
CA ILE A 301 0.27 -12.86 20.20
C ILE A 301 0.59 -11.38 20.43
N LEU A 302 1.54 -10.88 19.63
CA LEU A 302 1.94 -9.49 19.59
C LEU A 302 1.74 -8.92 18.19
N PHE A 303 1.02 -7.82 18.08
CA PHE A 303 0.94 -7.00 16.87
C PHE A 303 1.95 -5.86 16.96
N VAL A 304 2.82 -5.74 15.96
CA VAL A 304 3.82 -4.67 15.85
C VAL A 304 3.43 -3.76 14.70
N CYS A 305 3.19 -2.48 14.99
CA CYS A 305 2.69 -1.48 14.05
C CYS A 305 3.65 -0.28 14.01
N CYS A 306 4.87 -0.48 13.50
CA CYS A 306 5.89 0.56 13.43
C CYS A 306 5.67 1.46 12.21
N ASP A 307 5.62 2.78 12.43
CA ASP A 307 5.43 3.82 11.40
C ASP A 307 4.12 3.71 10.59
N VAL A 308 3.15 2.95 11.08
CA VAL A 308 1.86 2.66 10.42
C VAL A 308 0.75 3.57 10.93
N THR A 309 0.76 3.90 12.23
CA THR A 309 -0.33 4.65 12.88
C THR A 309 -0.51 6.06 12.30
N LYS A 310 0.51 6.61 11.67
CA LYS A 310 0.44 7.91 10.95
C LYS A 310 -0.58 7.93 9.79
N TYR A 311 -0.95 6.76 9.28
CA TYR A 311 -1.92 6.60 8.19
C TYR A 311 -3.36 6.39 8.70
N PHE A 312 -3.55 6.25 10.02
CA PHE A 312 -4.86 6.08 10.61
C PHE A 312 -5.46 7.41 11.07
N THR A 313 -6.73 7.61 10.81
CA THR A 313 -7.54 8.53 11.60
C THR A 313 -7.90 7.86 12.93
N ASP A 314 -8.31 8.64 13.94
CA ASP A 314 -8.70 8.08 15.24
C ASP A 314 -9.78 6.99 15.11
N LYS A 315 -10.76 7.20 14.23
CA LYS A 315 -11.80 6.20 13.95
C LYS A 315 -11.26 4.91 13.33
N LYS A 316 -10.28 5.00 12.44
CA LYS A 316 -9.65 3.83 11.81
C LYS A 316 -8.76 3.09 12.80
N LEU A 317 -8.01 3.83 13.61
CA LEU A 317 -7.21 3.23 14.67
C LEU A 317 -8.09 2.48 15.66
N GLN A 318 -9.19 3.08 16.08
CA GLN A 318 -10.17 2.43 16.95
C GLN A 318 -10.76 1.17 16.30
N ALA A 319 -11.18 1.23 15.03
CA ALA A 319 -11.71 0.08 14.31
C ALA A 319 -10.67 -1.04 14.17
N PHE A 320 -9.41 -0.70 13.91
CA PHE A 320 -8.29 -1.64 13.84
C PHE A 320 -8.04 -2.34 15.18
N LEU A 321 -7.98 -1.58 16.27
CA LEU A 321 -7.79 -2.13 17.61
C LEU A 321 -8.97 -3.01 18.04
N ASN A 322 -10.21 -2.61 17.72
CA ASN A 322 -11.40 -3.42 17.99
C ASN A 322 -11.37 -4.73 17.20
N ALA A 323 -11.00 -4.70 15.93
CA ALA A 323 -10.90 -5.91 15.11
C ALA A 323 -9.85 -6.91 15.64
N ILE A 324 -8.72 -6.40 16.15
CA ILE A 324 -7.72 -7.24 16.85
C ILE A 324 -8.30 -7.81 18.14
N TRP A 325 -8.94 -6.98 18.96
CA TRP A 325 -9.51 -7.38 20.24
C TRP A 325 -10.57 -8.49 20.08
N GLU A 326 -11.46 -8.33 19.11
CA GLU A 326 -12.54 -9.30 18.83
C GLU A 326 -11.99 -10.67 18.39
N ARG A 327 -10.93 -10.68 17.55
CA ARG A 327 -10.36 -11.93 17.03
C ARG A 327 -9.30 -12.57 17.94
N PHE A 328 -8.58 -11.76 18.67
CA PHE A 328 -7.45 -12.18 19.51
C PHE A 328 -7.53 -11.57 20.91
N PRO A 329 -8.51 -11.96 21.74
CA PRO A 329 -8.62 -11.47 23.12
C PRO A 329 -7.29 -11.69 23.87
N GLY A 330 -6.81 -10.65 24.54
CA GLY A 330 -5.54 -10.67 25.25
C GLY A 330 -4.30 -10.46 24.39
N ALA A 331 -4.44 -10.07 23.12
CA ALA A 331 -3.31 -9.70 22.29
C ALA A 331 -2.58 -8.46 22.83
N GLU A 332 -1.25 -8.46 22.74
CA GLU A 332 -0.44 -7.27 22.95
C GLU A 332 -0.33 -6.48 21.63
N VAL A 333 -0.37 -5.15 21.68
CA VAL A 333 -0.17 -4.28 20.53
C VAL A 333 0.93 -3.29 20.84
N LEU A 334 1.96 -3.27 20.00
CA LEU A 334 3.08 -2.34 20.07
C LEU A 334 3.02 -1.40 18.87
N PHE A 335 2.93 -0.10 19.13
CA PHE A 335 2.94 0.92 18.07
C PHE A 335 3.69 2.16 18.52
N ASP A 336 4.20 2.90 17.56
CA ASP A 336 4.81 4.19 17.77
C ASP A 336 3.81 5.34 17.55
N VAL A 337 4.02 6.44 18.26
CA VAL A 337 3.17 7.64 18.16
C VAL A 337 4.04 8.82 17.74
N LYS A 338 3.62 9.56 16.73
CA LYS A 338 4.22 10.85 16.43
C LYS A 338 3.67 11.91 17.39
N ASN A 339 4.56 12.53 18.17
CA ASN A 339 4.18 13.67 18.98
C ASN A 339 3.92 14.89 18.06
N SER A 340 2.77 15.52 18.22
CA SER A 340 2.40 16.74 17.48
C SER A 340 3.11 18.01 17.99
N VAL A 341 3.93 17.90 19.02
CA VAL A 341 4.71 19.01 19.63
C VAL A 341 5.90 19.35 18.74
N GLY A 342 5.68 19.93 17.60
CA GLY A 342 6.77 20.33 16.68
C GLY A 342 6.31 20.98 15.38
N ARG A 343 5.00 21.16 15.19
CA ARG A 343 4.47 21.98 14.12
C ARG A 343 4.02 23.32 14.70
N LYS A 344 4.95 24.24 14.84
CA LYS A 344 4.70 25.67 14.86
C LYS A 344 5.36 26.27 13.63
#